data_6b7870d8277fd8c342c07ea32cd03636
#
_entry.id   6b7870d8277fd8c342c07ea32cd03636
#
_cell.length_a   1.000
_cell.length_b   1.000
_cell.length_c   1.000
_cell.angle_alpha   90.00
_cell.angle_beta   90.00
_cell.angle_gamma   90.00
#
_symmetry.space_group_name_H-M   'P 1'
#
loop_
_entity.id
_entity.type
_entity.pdbx_description
1 polymer ?
#
loop_
_entity_poly.entity_id
_entity_poly.type
_entity_poly.pdbx_seq_one_letter_code
_entity_poly.pdbx_strand_id
1 'polypeptide(L)'
;DSAQVTGITSNENNVMVLTVSDSVFRVDDILLSQTFDSSSKKIVLKVNTVDGTTITCNVIEALGNIETGDALVRIANTSDAARQSSILLNPYDGCIDIRTGCTSESDSTISSRIGNLDGITDTDFGELSGDGLYSNNAYLSGAIRNLSGKWELKDDGSGKLANGNISWDTNGNLNLKYGTRKEFKTIDIDDYDFANAFEVDLKDGLNFFFTKNKDNDPRTIILPCSDTFIGLEVEMIF
;
A
#
# COMPACT_ATOMS: atom_id res chain seq x y z
N ASP A 1 16.44 -18.90 -4.64
CA ASP A 1 17.44 -19.98 -4.83
C ASP A 1 18.32 -19.60 -6.00
N SER A 2 19.64 -19.80 -5.86
CA SER A 2 20.63 -19.56 -6.92
C SER A 2 21.79 -20.54 -6.76
N ALA A 3 22.39 -20.89 -7.89
CA ALA A 3 23.60 -21.69 -7.93
C ALA A 3 24.42 -21.31 -9.17
N GLN A 4 25.74 -21.54 -9.09
CA GLN A 4 26.66 -21.25 -10.19
C GLN A 4 26.82 -22.50 -11.06
N VAL A 5 26.89 -22.34 -12.37
CA VAL A 5 27.21 -23.42 -13.31
C VAL A 5 28.69 -23.80 -13.15
N THR A 6 28.94 -25.04 -12.78
CA THR A 6 30.30 -25.58 -12.60
C THR A 6 30.72 -26.51 -13.73
N GLY A 7 29.76 -26.97 -14.55
CA GLY A 7 30.03 -27.80 -15.71
C GLY A 7 28.85 -27.85 -16.67
N ILE A 8 29.18 -28.11 -17.94
CA ILE A 8 28.19 -28.30 -19.04
C ILE A 8 28.50 -29.64 -19.66
N THR A 9 27.59 -30.60 -19.52
CA THR A 9 27.78 -31.97 -20.04
C THR A 9 27.24 -32.09 -21.46
N SER A 10 26.09 -31.46 -21.76
CA SER A 10 25.54 -31.37 -23.10
C SER A 10 24.70 -30.11 -23.29
N ASN A 11 24.60 -29.67 -24.56
CA ASN A 11 23.74 -28.57 -24.99
C ASN A 11 23.27 -28.90 -26.43
N GLU A 12 22.27 -29.74 -26.54
CA GLU A 12 21.78 -30.25 -27.82
C GLU A 12 20.24 -30.27 -27.82
N ASN A 13 19.65 -29.99 -29.00
CA ASN A 13 18.19 -30.10 -29.19
C ASN A 13 17.33 -29.35 -28.17
N ASN A 14 17.75 -28.16 -27.77
CA ASN A 14 17.09 -27.38 -26.74
C ASN A 14 17.07 -28.03 -25.34
N VAL A 15 17.95 -29.00 -25.10
CA VAL A 15 18.16 -29.63 -23.80
C VAL A 15 19.59 -29.38 -23.33
N MET A 16 19.73 -28.90 -22.12
CA MET A 16 21.02 -28.70 -21.44
C MET A 16 21.13 -29.61 -20.24
N VAL A 17 22.30 -30.24 -20.10
CA VAL A 17 22.68 -30.96 -18.90
C VAL A 17 23.82 -30.20 -18.24
N LEU A 18 23.50 -29.63 -17.04
CA LEU A 18 24.37 -28.74 -16.32
C LEU A 18 24.73 -29.34 -14.95
N THR A 19 25.94 -29.10 -14.51
CA THR A 19 26.35 -29.29 -13.12
C THR A 19 26.37 -27.92 -12.44
N VAL A 20 25.72 -27.79 -11.27
CA VAL A 20 25.64 -26.56 -10.50
C VAL A 20 26.34 -26.72 -9.16
N SER A 21 26.72 -25.60 -8.55
CA SER A 21 27.50 -25.55 -7.30
C SER A 21 26.76 -26.09 -6.08
N ASP A 22 25.41 -26.11 -6.13
CA ASP A 22 24.59 -26.55 -5.01
C ASP A 22 23.27 -27.17 -5.48
N SER A 23 22.70 -28.08 -4.69
CA SER A 23 21.46 -28.82 -4.97
C SER A 23 20.22 -28.05 -4.49
N VAL A 24 20.02 -26.83 -4.98
CA VAL A 24 18.92 -25.93 -4.55
C VAL A 24 17.71 -25.96 -5.50
N PHE A 25 17.90 -26.40 -6.73
CA PHE A 25 16.85 -26.42 -7.73
C PHE A 25 15.94 -27.66 -7.62
N ARG A 26 14.73 -27.53 -8.14
CA ARG A 26 13.71 -28.60 -8.19
C ARG A 26 13.18 -28.73 -9.60
N VAL A 27 12.54 -29.85 -9.86
CA VAL A 27 11.78 -30.05 -11.10
C VAL A 27 10.74 -28.94 -11.27
N ASP A 28 10.53 -28.52 -12.49
CA ASP A 28 9.62 -27.43 -12.87
C ASP A 28 10.05 -26.01 -12.45
N ASP A 29 11.23 -25.83 -11.84
CA ASP A 29 11.79 -24.49 -11.64
C ASP A 29 12.10 -23.83 -12.99
N ILE A 30 11.81 -22.53 -13.08
CA ILE A 30 12.25 -21.66 -14.16
C ILE A 30 13.47 -20.89 -13.66
N LEU A 31 14.57 -21.04 -14.37
CA LEU A 31 15.86 -20.44 -14.04
C LEU A 31 16.21 -19.35 -15.03
N LEU A 32 16.72 -18.25 -14.56
CA LEU A 32 17.27 -17.17 -15.36
C LEU A 32 18.78 -17.07 -15.11
N SER A 33 19.56 -16.98 -16.18
CA SER A 33 20.99 -16.68 -16.08
C SER A 33 21.21 -15.23 -15.61
N GLN A 34 22.10 -15.06 -14.66
CA GLN A 34 22.59 -13.75 -14.20
C GLN A 34 24.02 -13.58 -14.71
N THR A 35 24.28 -12.52 -15.45
CA THR A 35 25.62 -12.15 -15.90
C THR A 35 26.05 -10.88 -15.22
N PHE A 36 27.30 -10.83 -14.78
CA PHE A 36 27.90 -9.67 -14.11
C PHE A 36 28.80 -8.87 -15.04
N ASP A 37 28.83 -9.23 -16.32
CA ASP A 37 29.55 -8.54 -17.37
C ASP A 37 28.60 -7.68 -18.24
N SER A 38 29.14 -6.92 -19.16
CA SER A 38 28.39 -6.08 -20.08
C SER A 38 27.73 -6.86 -21.24
N SER A 39 27.70 -8.20 -21.17
CA SER A 39 27.07 -9.02 -22.20
C SER A 39 25.56 -8.97 -22.10
N SER A 40 24.89 -8.91 -23.26
CA SER A 40 23.43 -8.98 -23.35
C SER A 40 22.88 -10.41 -23.21
N LYS A 41 23.60 -11.26 -22.49
CA LYS A 41 23.27 -12.68 -22.36
C LYS A 41 21.99 -12.84 -21.50
N LYS A 42 21.02 -13.59 -22.04
CA LYS A 42 19.80 -13.96 -21.33
C LYS A 42 19.45 -15.40 -21.66
N ILE A 43 19.46 -16.26 -20.67
CA ILE A 43 19.09 -17.67 -20.86
C ILE A 43 18.04 -18.04 -19.83
N VAL A 44 16.90 -18.53 -20.30
CA VAL A 44 15.79 -18.99 -19.48
C VAL A 44 15.66 -20.50 -19.66
N LEU A 45 15.71 -21.22 -18.56
CA LEU A 45 15.68 -22.68 -18.54
C LEU A 45 14.52 -23.18 -17.69
N LYS A 46 13.90 -24.29 -18.11
CA LYS A 46 12.98 -25.06 -17.27
C LYS A 46 13.67 -26.35 -16.82
N VAL A 47 13.72 -26.61 -15.54
CA VAL A 47 14.28 -27.82 -14.95
C VAL A 47 13.34 -29.00 -15.19
N ASN A 48 13.82 -30.05 -15.88
CA ASN A 48 13.08 -31.29 -16.12
C ASN A 48 13.42 -32.38 -15.10
N THR A 49 14.71 -32.54 -14.80
CA THR A 49 15.18 -33.52 -13.80
C THR A 49 16.29 -32.95 -12.95
N VAL A 50 16.39 -33.44 -11.73
CA VAL A 50 17.44 -33.09 -10.76
C VAL A 50 18.03 -34.38 -10.20
N ASP A 51 19.36 -34.53 -10.29
CA ASP A 51 20.13 -35.60 -9.68
C ASP A 51 21.32 -34.98 -8.92
N GLY A 52 21.12 -34.73 -7.63
CA GLY A 52 22.09 -34.01 -6.80
C GLY A 52 22.34 -32.61 -7.33
N THR A 53 23.58 -32.34 -7.77
CA THR A 53 23.97 -31.07 -8.39
C THR A 53 23.87 -31.08 -9.92
N THR A 54 23.44 -32.20 -10.52
CA THR A 54 23.23 -32.29 -11.98
C THR A 54 21.76 -32.01 -12.30
N ILE A 55 21.51 -31.05 -13.16
CA ILE A 55 20.18 -30.69 -13.64
C ILE A 55 20.09 -30.88 -15.15
N THR A 56 18.95 -31.42 -15.60
CA THR A 56 18.59 -31.44 -17.03
C THR A 56 17.50 -30.42 -17.26
N CYS A 57 17.72 -29.51 -18.18
CA CYS A 57 16.83 -28.37 -18.42
C CYS A 57 16.41 -28.32 -19.90
N ASN A 58 15.17 -27.90 -20.14
CA ASN A 58 14.76 -27.40 -21.46
C ASN A 58 15.11 -25.91 -21.54
N VAL A 59 15.63 -25.50 -22.70
CA VAL A 59 15.85 -24.08 -23.01
C VAL A 59 14.54 -23.48 -23.46
N ILE A 60 14.08 -22.47 -22.72
CA ILE A 60 12.89 -21.68 -23.08
C ILE A 60 13.30 -20.49 -23.97
N GLU A 61 14.35 -19.79 -23.57
CA GLU A 61 14.92 -18.65 -24.30
C GLU A 61 16.44 -18.70 -24.17
N ALA A 62 17.13 -18.41 -25.26
CA ALA A 62 18.58 -18.27 -25.24
C ALA A 62 19.02 -17.10 -26.11
N LEU A 63 19.54 -16.08 -25.49
CA LEU A 63 20.32 -15.02 -26.09
C LEU A 63 21.76 -15.19 -25.58
N GLY A 64 22.64 -15.68 -26.41
CA GLY A 64 24.00 -16.08 -26.06
C GLY A 64 24.10 -17.54 -25.58
N ASN A 65 25.23 -17.92 -25.02
CA ASN A 65 25.53 -19.25 -24.52
C ASN A 65 25.77 -19.27 -23.01
N ILE A 66 25.32 -20.34 -22.36
CA ILE A 66 25.64 -20.58 -20.97
C ILE A 66 27.11 -21.03 -20.85
N GLU A 67 27.80 -20.56 -19.82
CA GLU A 67 29.21 -20.87 -19.56
C GLU A 67 29.41 -21.27 -18.11
N THR A 68 30.49 -21.99 -17.85
CA THR A 68 30.94 -22.27 -16.50
C THR A 68 31.27 -20.95 -15.80
N GLY A 69 30.71 -20.76 -14.61
CA GLY A 69 30.80 -19.50 -13.86
C GLY A 69 29.52 -18.66 -13.91
N ASP A 70 28.61 -18.89 -14.88
CA ASP A 70 27.32 -18.21 -14.88
C ASP A 70 26.50 -18.58 -13.65
N ALA A 71 25.82 -17.59 -13.07
CA ALA A 71 24.88 -17.82 -12.00
C ALA A 71 23.47 -18.07 -12.57
N LEU A 72 22.80 -19.07 -12.07
CA LEU A 72 21.40 -19.35 -12.34
C LEU A 72 20.58 -18.98 -11.12
N VAL A 73 19.48 -18.26 -11.32
CA VAL A 73 18.54 -17.83 -10.27
C VAL A 73 17.16 -18.37 -10.61
N ARG A 74 16.50 -19.00 -9.64
CA ARG A 74 15.10 -19.39 -9.78
C ARG A 74 14.22 -18.15 -9.74
N ILE A 75 13.42 -17.98 -10.77
CA ILE A 75 12.47 -16.86 -10.91
C ILE A 75 11.01 -17.30 -10.80
N ALA A 76 10.72 -18.58 -11.08
CA ALA A 76 9.37 -19.16 -11.09
C ALA A 76 9.40 -20.67 -10.86
N ASN A 77 8.22 -21.29 -10.72
CA ASN A 77 8.03 -22.73 -10.80
C ASN A 77 6.67 -23.03 -11.42
N THR A 78 6.59 -23.97 -12.38
CA THR A 78 5.35 -24.20 -13.12
C THR A 78 4.32 -25.07 -12.37
N SER A 79 4.68 -25.75 -11.28
CA SER A 79 3.82 -26.71 -10.58
C SER A 79 3.75 -26.52 -9.08
N ASP A 80 4.82 -26.10 -8.41
CA ASP A 80 4.88 -25.97 -6.95
C ASP A 80 4.60 -24.52 -6.51
N ALA A 81 3.40 -24.28 -5.98
CA ALA A 81 2.98 -22.95 -5.51
C ALA A 81 3.90 -22.38 -4.41
N ALA A 82 4.55 -23.20 -3.58
CA ALA A 82 5.49 -22.73 -2.58
C ALA A 82 6.79 -22.16 -3.18
N ARG A 83 7.03 -22.41 -4.47
CA ARG A 83 8.20 -21.93 -5.21
C ARG A 83 7.85 -20.86 -6.27
N GLN A 84 6.61 -20.38 -6.28
CA GLN A 84 6.10 -19.35 -7.20
C GLN A 84 6.23 -17.93 -6.64
N SER A 85 7.32 -17.63 -5.95
CA SER A 85 7.62 -16.28 -5.51
C SER A 85 9.02 -15.87 -5.94
N SER A 86 9.20 -14.59 -6.27
CA SER A 86 10.49 -14.02 -6.65
C SER A 86 10.63 -12.57 -6.20
N ILE A 87 11.87 -12.12 -6.09
CA ILE A 87 12.23 -10.72 -5.90
C ILE A 87 12.96 -10.28 -7.16
N LEU A 88 12.46 -9.20 -7.78
CA LEU A 88 13.07 -8.58 -8.95
C LEU A 88 13.62 -7.21 -8.57
N LEU A 89 14.92 -7.02 -8.80
CA LEU A 89 15.57 -5.71 -8.80
C LEU A 89 15.60 -5.22 -10.24
N ASN A 90 14.84 -4.19 -10.56
CA ASN A 90 14.77 -3.65 -11.91
C ASN A 90 15.34 -2.22 -11.95
N PRO A 91 16.62 -2.05 -12.31
CA PRO A 91 17.25 -0.75 -12.36
C PRO A 91 16.75 0.13 -13.52
N TYR A 92 16.18 -0.45 -14.58
CA TYR A 92 15.65 0.30 -15.72
C TYR A 92 14.38 1.05 -15.36
N ASP A 93 13.47 0.36 -14.65
CA ASP A 93 12.22 0.95 -14.18
C ASP A 93 12.38 1.60 -12.80
N GLY A 94 13.55 1.45 -12.17
CA GLY A 94 13.82 2.04 -10.87
C GLY A 94 12.98 1.44 -9.74
N CYS A 95 12.75 0.12 -9.75
CA CYS A 95 11.90 -0.52 -8.74
C CYS A 95 12.44 -1.86 -8.21
N ILE A 96 11.90 -2.24 -7.06
CA ILE A 96 12.05 -3.56 -6.44
C ILE A 96 10.66 -4.17 -6.35
N ASP A 97 10.46 -5.33 -7.00
CA ASP A 97 9.21 -6.08 -6.94
C ASP A 97 9.34 -7.31 -6.06
N ILE A 98 8.32 -7.55 -5.24
CA ILE A 98 8.01 -8.86 -4.67
C ILE A 98 6.86 -9.43 -5.48
N ARG A 99 7.09 -10.57 -6.12
CA ARG A 99 6.15 -11.21 -7.04
C ARG A 99 5.67 -12.54 -6.48
N THR A 100 4.42 -12.87 -6.75
CA THR A 100 3.76 -14.13 -6.37
C THR A 100 3.04 -14.73 -7.57
N GLY A 101 2.72 -16.04 -7.50
CA GLY A 101 2.10 -16.74 -8.62
C GLY A 101 3.00 -16.83 -9.83
N CYS A 102 4.32 -16.79 -9.66
CA CYS A 102 5.29 -16.83 -10.75
C CYS A 102 5.32 -18.22 -11.37
N THR A 103 4.65 -18.42 -12.51
CA THR A 103 4.65 -19.68 -13.27
C THR A 103 5.57 -19.61 -14.49
N SER A 104 5.93 -18.41 -14.92
CA SER A 104 6.92 -18.12 -15.97
C SER A 104 7.66 -16.82 -15.65
N GLU A 105 8.53 -16.37 -16.55
CA GLU A 105 9.19 -15.07 -16.42
C GLU A 105 8.21 -13.90 -16.47
N SER A 106 7.17 -13.99 -17.29
CA SER A 106 6.20 -12.92 -17.54
C SER A 106 4.87 -13.08 -16.79
N ASP A 107 4.58 -14.28 -16.28
CA ASP A 107 3.32 -14.58 -15.60
C ASP A 107 3.52 -14.55 -14.09
N SER A 108 3.18 -13.41 -13.50
CA SER A 108 3.31 -13.16 -12.05
C SER A 108 2.44 -11.98 -11.63
N THR A 109 2.08 -11.96 -10.35
CA THR A 109 1.40 -10.83 -9.72
C THR A 109 2.38 -10.06 -8.84
N ILE A 110 2.43 -8.75 -8.96
CA ILE A 110 3.19 -7.88 -8.05
C ILE A 110 2.40 -7.78 -6.75
N SER A 111 2.93 -8.35 -5.67
CA SER A 111 2.35 -8.25 -4.34
C SER A 111 2.84 -7.04 -3.55
N SER A 112 4.04 -6.56 -3.86
CA SER A 112 4.60 -5.32 -3.32
C SER A 112 5.62 -4.74 -4.28
N ARG A 113 5.69 -3.40 -4.33
CA ARG A 113 6.72 -2.66 -5.09
C ARG A 113 7.22 -1.49 -4.28
N ILE A 114 8.53 -1.25 -4.36
CA ILE A 114 9.19 -0.04 -3.85
C ILE A 114 9.89 0.64 -5.03
N GLY A 115 9.65 1.93 -5.24
CA GLY A 115 10.21 2.72 -6.34
C GLY A 115 9.14 3.19 -7.31
N ASN A 116 9.44 3.23 -8.61
CA ASN A 116 8.50 3.66 -9.63
C ASN A 116 7.30 2.69 -9.71
N LEU A 117 6.10 3.23 -9.52
CA LEU A 117 4.84 2.48 -9.51
C LEU A 117 4.15 2.42 -10.89
N ASP A 118 4.71 3.05 -11.91
CA ASP A 118 4.14 3.06 -13.26
C ASP A 118 3.91 1.63 -13.77
N GLY A 119 2.77 1.40 -14.39
CA GLY A 119 2.35 0.11 -14.92
C GLY A 119 1.69 -0.84 -13.91
N ILE A 120 1.50 -0.42 -12.65
CA ILE A 120 0.62 -1.13 -11.71
C ILE A 120 -0.79 -0.58 -11.86
N THR A 121 -1.75 -1.49 -12.10
CA THR A 121 -3.19 -1.18 -12.05
C THR A 121 -3.80 -1.94 -10.88
N ASP A 122 -4.28 -1.21 -9.90
CA ASP A 122 -4.94 -1.74 -8.71
C ASP A 122 -6.46 -1.60 -8.84
N THR A 123 -7.23 -2.52 -8.27
CA THR A 123 -8.69 -2.51 -8.36
C THR A 123 -9.34 -1.37 -7.59
N ASP A 124 -8.73 -0.93 -6.50
CA ASP A 124 -9.27 0.11 -5.62
C ASP A 124 -8.66 1.48 -5.90
N PHE A 125 -7.37 1.53 -6.25
CA PHE A 125 -6.64 2.78 -6.49
C PHE A 125 -6.51 3.15 -7.97
N GLY A 126 -6.85 2.24 -8.89
CA GLY A 126 -6.70 2.45 -10.32
C GLY A 126 -5.24 2.36 -10.79
N GLU A 127 -4.90 3.11 -11.83
CA GLU A 127 -3.54 3.17 -12.37
C GLU A 127 -2.62 3.99 -11.45
N LEU A 128 -1.54 3.36 -10.97
CA LEU A 128 -0.57 4.00 -10.10
C LEU A 128 0.53 4.66 -10.91
N SER A 129 1.13 5.72 -10.37
CA SER A 129 2.23 6.45 -11.02
C SER A 129 3.18 7.09 -10.01
N GLY A 130 4.43 7.36 -10.46
CA GLY A 130 5.47 7.96 -9.66
C GLY A 130 6.11 7.03 -8.65
N ASP A 131 7.04 7.54 -7.84
CA ASP A 131 7.78 6.75 -6.86
C ASP A 131 6.98 6.57 -5.57
N GLY A 132 6.94 5.33 -5.07
CA GLY A 132 6.18 5.02 -3.85
C GLY A 132 6.42 3.63 -3.30
N LEU A 133 5.54 3.27 -2.37
CA LEU A 133 5.40 1.93 -1.82
C LEU A 133 3.99 1.42 -2.13
N TYR A 134 3.92 0.32 -2.86
CA TYR A 134 2.70 -0.46 -3.08
C TYR A 134 2.78 -1.75 -2.28
N SER A 135 1.79 -2.02 -1.43
CA SER A 135 1.71 -3.24 -0.62
C SER A 135 0.31 -3.39 -0.05
N ASN A 136 -0.17 -4.63 0.11
CA ASN A 136 -1.49 -4.91 0.70
C ASN A 136 -1.56 -4.52 2.18
N ASN A 137 -0.45 -4.63 2.92
CA ASN A 137 -0.37 -4.30 4.34
C ASN A 137 0.93 -3.58 4.64
N ALA A 138 0.87 -2.59 5.53
CA ALA A 138 2.04 -1.95 6.11
C ALA A 138 1.95 -1.96 7.64
N TYR A 139 2.91 -2.58 8.31
CA TYR A 139 3.08 -2.56 9.77
C TYR A 139 4.29 -1.67 10.05
N LEU A 140 4.02 -0.48 10.57
CA LEU A 140 5.04 0.54 10.78
C LEU A 140 5.23 0.76 12.28
N SER A 141 6.48 0.76 12.73
CA SER A 141 6.88 1.16 14.07
C SER A 141 7.49 2.55 13.98
N GLY A 142 6.95 3.50 14.74
CA GLY A 142 7.39 4.89 14.71
C GLY A 142 6.38 5.83 14.04
N ALA A 143 6.84 7.00 13.62
CA ALA A 143 5.99 8.03 13.05
C ALA A 143 5.92 7.97 11.52
N ILE A 144 4.73 8.28 10.96
CA ILE A 144 4.54 8.53 9.53
C ILE A 144 4.27 10.02 9.35
N ARG A 145 5.01 10.69 8.47
CA ARG A 145 4.85 12.12 8.23
C ARG A 145 5.23 12.50 6.81
N ASN A 146 4.67 13.59 6.29
CA ASN A 146 5.19 14.18 5.07
C ASN A 146 6.37 15.12 5.36
N LEU A 147 7.22 15.33 4.33
CA LEU A 147 8.41 16.17 4.45
C LEU A 147 8.11 17.60 4.91
N SER A 148 6.98 18.17 4.47
CA SER A 148 6.55 19.52 4.87
C SER A 148 5.95 19.60 6.27
N GLY A 149 5.78 18.48 6.98
CA GLY A 149 5.20 18.44 8.32
C GLY A 149 3.71 18.82 8.39
N LYS A 150 3.00 18.87 7.25
CA LYS A 150 1.59 19.23 7.20
C LYS A 150 0.67 18.17 7.78
N TRP A 151 1.10 16.92 7.76
CA TRP A 151 0.44 15.81 8.42
C TRP A 151 1.46 14.88 9.07
N GLU A 152 1.08 14.26 10.15
CA GLU A 152 1.91 13.37 10.95
C GLU A 152 1.05 12.45 11.80
N LEU A 153 1.39 11.16 11.84
CA LEU A 153 0.92 10.17 12.79
C LEU A 153 2.13 9.74 13.62
N LYS A 154 2.09 9.92 14.93
CA LYS A 154 3.22 9.60 15.79
C LYS A 154 3.05 8.24 16.47
N ASP A 155 4.16 7.68 16.91
CA ASP A 155 4.22 6.42 17.66
C ASP A 155 3.55 6.47 19.04
N ASP A 156 3.43 7.67 19.63
CA ASP A 156 2.70 7.91 20.88
C ASP A 156 1.17 7.95 20.71
N GLY A 157 0.67 7.71 19.49
CA GLY A 157 -0.75 7.75 19.15
C GLY A 157 -1.30 9.14 18.86
N SER A 158 -0.54 10.23 19.08
CA SER A 158 -0.94 11.56 18.67
C SER A 158 -0.75 11.80 17.18
N GLY A 159 -1.40 12.84 16.66
CA GLY A 159 -1.24 13.16 15.25
C GLY A 159 -1.80 14.52 14.86
N LYS A 160 -1.55 14.88 13.59
CA LYS A 160 -2.07 16.11 13.00
C LYS A 160 -2.29 15.98 11.50
N LEU A 161 -3.26 16.72 10.98
CA LEU A 161 -3.58 16.90 9.58
C LEU A 161 -3.73 18.40 9.26
N ALA A 162 -3.77 18.74 7.97
CA ALA A 162 -4.02 20.09 7.50
C ALA A 162 -3.15 21.16 8.21
N ASN A 163 -1.85 20.90 8.32
CA ASN A 163 -0.88 21.77 8.98
C ASN A 163 -1.17 22.03 10.49
N GLY A 164 -1.80 21.05 11.15
CA GLY A 164 -2.18 21.11 12.56
C GLY A 164 -3.51 21.82 12.83
N ASN A 165 -4.31 22.10 11.79
CA ASN A 165 -5.68 22.57 11.97
C ASN A 165 -6.60 21.48 12.52
N ILE A 166 -6.28 20.23 12.24
CA ILE A 166 -6.86 19.04 12.85
C ILE A 166 -5.72 18.35 13.59
N SER A 167 -5.85 18.15 14.90
CA SER A 167 -4.84 17.42 15.68
C SER A 167 -5.51 16.69 16.84
N TRP A 168 -4.84 15.64 17.31
CA TRP A 168 -5.24 14.90 18.51
C TRP A 168 -4.01 14.61 19.36
N ASP A 169 -4.20 14.59 20.66
CA ASP A 169 -3.16 14.27 21.62
C ASP A 169 -3.09 12.77 21.95
N THR A 170 -2.18 12.37 22.81
CA THR A 170 -1.99 10.99 23.28
C THR A 170 -3.19 10.43 24.05
N ASN A 171 -4.09 11.28 24.54
CA ASN A 171 -5.32 10.89 25.24
C ASN A 171 -6.52 10.80 24.28
N GLY A 172 -6.33 11.11 22.99
CA GLY A 172 -7.37 11.12 21.97
C GLY A 172 -8.22 12.40 21.94
N ASN A 173 -7.83 13.45 22.65
CA ASN A 173 -8.52 14.74 22.58
C ASN A 173 -8.33 15.37 21.21
N LEU A 174 -9.43 15.63 20.51
CA LEU A 174 -9.45 16.24 19.18
C LEU A 174 -9.43 17.77 19.30
N ASN A 175 -8.51 18.41 18.59
CA ASN A 175 -8.40 19.86 18.48
C ASN A 175 -8.64 20.27 17.01
N LEU A 176 -9.64 21.12 16.78
CA LEU A 176 -9.99 21.70 15.48
C LEU A 176 -9.79 23.23 15.59
N LYS A 177 -8.69 23.74 14.98
CA LYS A 177 -8.35 25.17 15.10
C LYS A 177 -9.20 26.10 14.22
N TYR A 178 -9.49 25.67 13.00
CA TYR A 178 -10.20 26.48 12.02
C TYR A 178 -11.11 25.61 11.16
N GLY A 179 -12.30 26.14 10.83
CA GLY A 179 -13.14 25.54 9.81
C GLY A 179 -13.90 24.31 10.25
N THR A 180 -14.37 24.29 11.50
CA THR A 180 -15.53 23.43 11.79
C THR A 180 -16.57 23.75 10.76
N ARG A 181 -16.94 22.76 9.93
CA ARG A 181 -18.13 22.86 9.11
C ARG A 181 -19.28 23.11 10.07
N LYS A 182 -19.70 24.35 10.15
CA LYS A 182 -20.89 24.70 10.92
C LYS A 182 -22.06 24.08 10.16
N GLU A 183 -22.53 22.94 10.58
CA GLU A 183 -23.83 22.46 10.16
C GLU A 183 -24.85 23.27 10.94
N PHE A 184 -25.56 24.15 10.22
CA PHE A 184 -26.65 24.91 10.79
C PHE A 184 -27.93 24.10 10.61
N LYS A 185 -28.57 23.73 11.71
CA LYS A 185 -29.96 23.30 11.67
C LYS A 185 -30.81 24.54 11.65
N THR A 186 -31.52 24.77 10.55
CA THR A 186 -32.52 25.86 10.48
C THR A 186 -33.76 25.42 11.24
N ILE A 187 -34.16 26.20 12.21
CA ILE A 187 -35.39 26.03 12.97
C ILE A 187 -36.31 27.21 12.60
N ASP A 188 -37.42 26.90 11.97
CA ASP A 188 -38.46 27.92 11.70
C ASP A 188 -39.26 28.13 12.98
N ILE A 189 -39.08 29.29 13.58
CA ILE A 189 -39.75 29.65 14.85
C ILE A 189 -41.28 29.69 14.70
N ASP A 190 -41.79 29.97 13.51
CA ASP A 190 -43.24 30.01 13.25
C ASP A 190 -43.87 28.59 13.20
N ASP A 191 -43.10 27.57 12.91
CA ASP A 191 -43.54 26.16 12.86
C ASP A 191 -43.48 25.44 14.22
N TYR A 192 -42.86 26.09 15.23
CA TYR A 192 -42.75 25.52 16.59
C TYR A 192 -43.82 26.10 17.51
N ASP A 193 -44.56 25.22 18.17
CA ASP A 193 -45.41 25.59 19.30
C ASP A 193 -44.57 25.92 20.54
N PHE A 194 -44.17 27.19 20.69
CA PHE A 194 -43.36 27.68 21.81
C PHE A 194 -44.18 27.95 23.08
N ALA A 195 -45.35 27.34 23.25
CA ALA A 195 -46.07 27.39 24.53
C ALA A 195 -45.20 26.90 25.69
N ASN A 196 -44.22 26.05 25.39
CA ASN A 196 -43.19 25.59 26.33
C ASN A 196 -41.80 25.88 25.73
N ALA A 197 -40.94 26.57 26.39
CA ALA A 197 -39.59 26.93 25.92
C ALA A 197 -38.88 25.86 25.04
N PHE A 198 -38.20 26.30 24.00
CA PHE A 198 -37.41 25.42 23.12
C PHE A 198 -36.15 24.94 23.84
N GLU A 199 -36.01 23.65 23.99
CA GLU A 199 -34.80 23.03 24.54
C GLU A 199 -33.87 22.61 23.42
N VAL A 200 -32.63 23.07 23.43
CA VAL A 200 -31.60 22.70 22.47
C VAL A 200 -31.07 21.30 22.79
N ASP A 201 -31.38 20.31 21.99
CA ASP A 201 -30.75 19.00 22.11
C ASP A 201 -29.42 19.00 21.31
N LEU A 202 -28.30 18.90 22.00
CA LEU A 202 -26.97 18.84 21.38
C LEU A 202 -26.72 17.61 20.50
N LYS A 203 -27.59 16.60 20.57
CA LYS A 203 -27.55 15.46 19.64
C LYS A 203 -27.91 15.86 18.21
N ASP A 204 -28.63 16.96 18.06
CA ASP A 204 -29.03 17.49 16.75
C ASP A 204 -27.98 18.38 16.08
N GLY A 205 -26.83 18.58 16.71
CA GLY A 205 -25.73 19.43 16.23
C GLY A 205 -25.41 20.59 17.19
N LEU A 206 -24.28 21.24 16.95
CA LEU A 206 -23.78 22.33 17.80
C LEU A 206 -24.19 23.73 17.30
N ASN A 207 -24.86 23.84 16.19
CA ASN A 207 -25.21 25.12 15.59
C ASN A 207 -26.67 25.12 15.14
N PHE A 208 -27.43 26.11 15.60
CA PHE A 208 -28.81 26.32 15.25
C PHE A 208 -28.95 27.71 14.63
N PHE A 209 -29.80 27.80 13.61
CA PHE A 209 -30.18 29.06 13.01
C PHE A 209 -31.69 29.26 13.23
N PHE A 210 -32.05 30.29 13.97
CA PHE A 210 -33.46 30.65 14.22
C PHE A 210 -33.93 31.66 13.20
N THR A 211 -35.06 31.42 12.54
CA THR A 211 -35.67 32.36 11.65
C THR A 211 -36.35 33.48 12.44
N LYS A 212 -36.58 34.60 11.79
CA LYS A 212 -37.20 35.76 12.41
C LYS A 212 -38.62 35.44 12.88
N ASN A 213 -38.90 35.78 14.15
CA ASN A 213 -40.25 35.74 14.71
C ASN A 213 -41.16 36.80 14.11
N LYS A 214 -42.29 36.39 13.53
CA LYS A 214 -43.27 37.30 12.90
C LYS A 214 -44.07 38.13 13.93
N ASP A 215 -44.29 37.58 15.10
CA ASP A 215 -45.25 38.12 16.07
C ASP A 215 -44.60 39.04 17.11
N ASN A 216 -43.29 39.23 17.12
CA ASN A 216 -42.54 39.97 18.12
C ASN A 216 -42.72 39.48 19.57
N ASP A 217 -43.26 38.28 19.77
CA ASP A 217 -43.41 37.70 21.09
C ASP A 217 -42.07 37.21 21.62
N PRO A 218 -41.78 37.41 22.92
CA PRO A 218 -40.54 36.88 23.49
C PRO A 218 -40.53 35.36 23.50
N ARG A 219 -39.45 34.78 23.03
CA ARG A 219 -39.22 33.35 23.05
C ARG A 219 -38.11 32.99 24.01
N THR A 220 -38.26 31.86 24.65
CA THR A 220 -37.24 31.35 25.58
C THR A 220 -36.52 30.17 24.96
N ILE A 221 -35.20 30.27 24.92
CA ILE A 221 -34.32 29.15 24.49
C ILE A 221 -33.64 28.64 25.76
N ILE A 222 -33.83 27.37 26.06
CA ILE A 222 -33.14 26.70 27.17
C ILE A 222 -31.88 26.03 26.59
N LEU A 223 -30.73 26.49 27.08
CA LEU A 223 -29.46 25.85 26.78
C LEU A 223 -29.21 24.76 27.83
N PRO A 224 -28.68 23.59 27.42
CA PRO A 224 -28.34 22.53 28.35
C PRO A 224 -27.27 23.03 29.32
N CYS A 225 -27.56 22.88 30.61
CA CYS A 225 -26.64 23.22 31.70
C CYS A 225 -26.21 21.95 32.39
N SER A 226 -25.05 21.41 31.99
CA SER A 226 -24.48 20.21 32.59
C SER A 226 -22.96 20.33 32.64
N ASP A 227 -22.37 19.79 33.68
CA ASP A 227 -20.92 19.73 33.86
C ASP A 227 -20.22 18.99 32.70
N THR A 228 -20.99 18.25 31.89
CA THR A 228 -20.49 17.54 30.70
C THR A 228 -20.17 18.48 29.51
N PHE A 229 -20.62 19.73 29.57
CA PHE A 229 -20.45 20.72 28.50
C PHE A 229 -19.55 21.90 28.87
N ILE A 230 -18.60 21.67 29.76
CA ILE A 230 -17.61 22.70 30.16
C ILE A 230 -16.80 23.09 28.91
N GLY A 231 -16.82 24.38 28.57
CA GLY A 231 -16.13 24.92 27.39
C GLY A 231 -16.98 25.03 26.13
N LEU A 232 -18.29 24.78 26.19
CA LEU A 232 -19.21 25.05 25.09
C LEU A 232 -19.41 26.58 24.98
N GLU A 233 -19.00 27.17 23.87
CA GLU A 233 -19.32 28.54 23.50
C GLU A 233 -20.59 28.54 22.67
N VAL A 234 -21.60 29.30 23.11
CA VAL A 234 -22.84 29.54 22.38
C VAL A 234 -22.86 31.00 21.93
N GLU A 235 -22.71 31.21 20.62
CA GLU A 235 -22.86 32.53 20.01
C GLU A 235 -24.30 32.66 19.51
N MET A 236 -25.05 33.60 20.06
CA MET A 236 -26.39 33.95 19.58
C MET A 236 -26.30 35.23 18.77
N ILE A 237 -26.65 35.16 17.50
CA ILE A 237 -26.71 36.28 16.57
C ILE A 237 -28.19 36.61 16.39
N PHE A 238 -28.60 37.80 16.83
CA PHE A 238 -29.99 38.32 16.73
C PHE A 238 -30.17 39.20 15.53
#